data_9fc1d89b7b6e376fdd514307dd8ea858
#
_entry.id   9fc1d89b7b6e376fdd514307dd8ea858
#
_cell.length_a   1.000
_cell.length_b   1.000
_cell.length_c   1.000
_cell.angle_alpha   90.00
_cell.angle_beta   90.00
_cell.angle_gamma   90.00
#
_symmetry.space_group_name_H-M   'P 1'
#
loop_
_entity.id
_entity.type
_entity.pdbx_description
1 polymer ?
#
loop_
_entity_poly.entity_id
_entity_poly.type
_entity_poly.pdbx_seq_one_letter_code
_entity_poly.pdbx_strand_id
1 'polypeptide(L)'
;MHIHISPRWRQLWLAALLCCWAALAQASNKPALWLAQKYPGGLDLPQYWVSEKYDGVRGYWDGQALWTRQGTAIAAPAWYTAGWPATPMEGELWAGRGQFARAQSITSKAAPVDADWQALRFMVFDAPATPGSFSERLQAIAQFVAAVQQPWVQATPQWRETDEARLMAQMRRIVREGGEGLMLHKASAVYRSGRSGDVLKLKPHEDAEAQVLGYAPGRGKYEGMTGALLVRTVDGIDFKLGSGLSDAQRRDPPAIGSWVTFRYRGLHDSGKPRFASFWRVREEGMPPSPAAEVASTP
;
A
#
# COMPACT_ATOMS: atom_id res chain seq x y z
N MET A 1 -28.93 8.25 56.15
CA MET A 1 -27.53 8.69 56.12
C MET A 1 -27.25 9.31 54.72
N HIS A 2 -27.45 10.65 54.60
CA HIS A 2 -27.29 11.36 53.33
C HIS A 2 -25.83 11.77 53.18
N ILE A 3 -25.15 11.21 52.22
CA ILE A 3 -23.76 11.58 51.89
C ILE A 3 -23.82 12.88 51.07
N HIS A 4 -23.43 13.99 51.70
CA HIS A 4 -23.26 15.28 51.02
C HIS A 4 -21.91 15.29 50.31
N ILE A 5 -21.97 15.06 48.99
CA ILE A 5 -20.79 15.23 48.13
C ILE A 5 -20.63 16.72 47.84
N SER A 6 -19.48 17.30 48.24
CA SER A 6 -19.20 18.71 48.04
C SER A 6 -19.15 19.11 46.55
N PRO A 7 -19.54 20.35 46.19
CA PRO A 7 -19.58 20.80 44.81
C PRO A 7 -18.25 20.72 44.07
N ARG A 8 -17.11 20.75 44.78
CA ARG A 8 -15.75 20.59 44.21
C ARG A 8 -15.51 19.19 43.63
N TRP A 9 -16.01 18.13 44.24
CA TRP A 9 -15.89 16.77 43.77
C TRP A 9 -16.75 16.52 42.50
N ARG A 10 -17.91 17.16 42.41
CA ARG A 10 -18.75 17.11 41.17
C ARG A 10 -18.07 17.75 39.97
N GLN A 11 -17.35 18.85 40.15
CA GLN A 11 -16.59 19.50 39.10
C GLN A 11 -15.39 18.65 38.63
N LEU A 12 -14.70 17.98 39.56
CA LEU A 12 -13.61 17.05 39.22
C LEU A 12 -14.07 15.81 38.43
N TRP A 13 -15.23 15.26 38.78
CA TRP A 13 -15.83 14.14 38.03
C TRP A 13 -16.30 14.55 36.65
N LEU A 14 -16.88 15.74 36.49
CA LEU A 14 -17.28 16.28 35.20
C LEU A 14 -16.07 16.58 34.31
N ALA A 15 -14.98 17.11 34.85
CA ALA A 15 -13.75 17.32 34.09
C ALA A 15 -13.07 16.00 33.69
N ALA A 16 -13.07 14.99 34.55
CA ALA A 16 -12.54 13.65 34.22
C ALA A 16 -13.38 12.94 33.15
N LEU A 17 -14.71 13.06 33.20
CA LEU A 17 -15.61 12.53 32.16
C LEU A 17 -15.43 13.22 30.81
N LEU A 18 -15.25 14.55 30.79
CA LEU A 18 -14.97 15.31 29.59
C LEU A 18 -13.59 14.96 28.99
N CYS A 19 -12.57 14.74 29.80
CA CYS A 19 -11.26 14.25 29.35
C CYS A 19 -11.32 12.82 28.78
N CYS A 20 -12.12 11.91 29.38
CA CYS A 20 -12.32 10.57 28.87
C CYS A 20 -13.11 10.58 27.52
N TRP A 21 -14.05 11.49 27.33
CA TRP A 21 -14.78 11.61 26.06
C TRP A 21 -13.91 12.20 24.94
N ALA A 22 -13.00 13.10 25.26
CA ALA A 22 -12.03 13.62 24.30
C ALA A 22 -11.01 12.53 23.84
N ALA A 23 -10.70 11.55 24.69
CA ALA A 23 -9.83 10.43 24.34
C ALA A 23 -10.52 9.33 23.50
N LEU A 24 -11.85 9.25 23.49
CA LEU A 24 -12.62 8.26 22.72
C LEU A 24 -12.96 8.71 21.29
N ALA A 25 -12.70 9.96 20.93
CA ALA A 25 -12.96 10.50 19.60
C ALA A 25 -11.73 10.48 18.70
N GLN A 26 -10.80 9.53 18.85
CA GLN A 26 -9.90 9.19 17.75
C GLN A 26 -10.68 8.37 16.72
N ALA A 27 -11.54 9.05 15.96
CA ALA A 27 -12.05 8.49 14.73
C ALA A 27 -10.85 7.99 13.91
N SER A 28 -10.88 6.73 13.53
CA SER A 28 -9.86 6.16 12.65
C SER A 28 -9.81 7.04 11.38
N ASN A 29 -8.73 7.80 11.21
CA ASN A 29 -8.48 8.60 10.01
C ASN A 29 -8.17 7.73 8.78
N LYS A 30 -8.44 6.43 8.88
CA LYS A 30 -8.21 5.49 7.79
C LYS A 30 -9.13 5.84 6.62
N PRO A 31 -8.57 6.27 5.48
CA PRO A 31 -9.38 6.62 4.34
C PRO A 31 -10.08 5.38 3.76
N ALA A 32 -11.32 5.57 3.33
CA ALA A 32 -12.13 4.54 2.69
C ALA A 32 -11.69 4.35 1.24
N LEU A 33 -10.63 3.59 1.00
CA LEU A 33 -9.97 3.46 -0.28
C LEU A 33 -10.50 2.27 -1.11
N TRP A 34 -10.44 2.41 -2.43
CA TRP A 34 -10.67 1.32 -3.35
C TRP A 34 -9.47 0.37 -3.40
N LEU A 35 -9.73 -0.94 -3.29
CA LEU A 35 -8.70 -1.97 -3.21
C LEU A 35 -8.77 -2.89 -4.43
N ALA A 36 -7.62 -3.12 -5.05
CA ALA A 36 -7.53 -3.99 -6.23
C ALA A 36 -7.64 -5.48 -5.88
N GLN A 37 -8.34 -6.23 -6.73
CA GLN A 37 -8.26 -7.68 -6.81
C GLN A 37 -7.14 -8.11 -7.76
N LYS A 38 -6.81 -9.40 -7.75
CA LYS A 38 -5.91 -10.00 -8.73
C LYS A 38 -6.59 -10.08 -10.10
N TYR A 39 -5.85 -9.81 -11.17
CA TYR A 39 -6.31 -10.03 -12.53
C TYR A 39 -6.58 -11.53 -12.77
N PRO A 40 -7.82 -11.92 -13.11
CA PRO A 40 -8.19 -13.32 -13.24
C PRO A 40 -7.85 -13.94 -14.60
N GLY A 41 -7.55 -13.13 -15.61
CA GLY A 41 -7.51 -13.54 -17.03
C GLY A 41 -8.88 -13.48 -17.69
N GLY A 42 -8.91 -13.54 -19.04
CA GLY A 42 -10.12 -13.76 -19.83
C GLY A 42 -11.16 -12.63 -19.77
N LEU A 43 -10.76 -11.39 -19.48
CA LEU A 43 -11.67 -10.25 -19.41
C LEU A 43 -11.86 -9.57 -20.77
N ASP A 44 -12.98 -8.88 -20.93
CA ASP A 44 -13.23 -7.93 -22.02
C ASP A 44 -12.38 -6.67 -21.80
N LEU A 45 -11.12 -6.73 -22.24
CA LEU A 45 -10.09 -5.71 -21.98
C LEU A 45 -10.45 -4.32 -22.48
N PRO A 46 -11.13 -4.13 -23.63
CA PRO A 46 -11.64 -2.82 -24.04
C PRO A 46 -12.49 -2.08 -23.02
N GLN A 47 -13.07 -2.77 -22.03
CA GLN A 47 -13.80 -2.12 -20.93
C GLN A 47 -12.90 -1.54 -19.83
N TYR A 48 -11.59 -1.77 -19.90
CA TYR A 48 -10.66 -1.35 -18.84
C TYR A 48 -9.66 -0.31 -19.32
N TRP A 49 -9.40 0.67 -18.49
CA TRP A 49 -8.20 1.49 -18.56
C TRP A 49 -7.04 0.74 -17.92
N VAL A 50 -5.88 0.81 -18.55
CA VAL A 50 -4.65 0.16 -18.08
C VAL A 50 -3.64 1.23 -17.72
N SER A 51 -2.91 1.02 -16.64
CA SER A 51 -1.81 1.88 -16.21
C SER A 51 -0.66 1.07 -15.62
N GLU A 52 0.51 1.68 -15.50
CA GLU A 52 1.60 1.10 -14.71
C GLU A 52 1.18 1.02 -13.24
N LYS A 53 1.50 -0.10 -12.60
CA LYS A 53 1.42 -0.23 -11.16
C LYS A 53 2.74 0.30 -10.55
N TYR A 54 2.65 1.46 -9.97
CA TYR A 54 3.79 2.05 -9.27
C TYR A 54 4.08 1.33 -7.95
N ASP A 55 5.37 1.17 -7.62
CA ASP A 55 5.85 0.62 -6.35
C ASP A 55 6.39 1.78 -5.50
N GLY A 56 5.49 2.43 -4.78
CA GLY A 56 5.75 3.56 -3.91
C GLY A 56 4.89 3.49 -2.65
N VAL A 57 4.56 4.64 -2.09
CA VAL A 57 3.67 4.77 -0.93
C VAL A 57 2.36 5.40 -1.38
N ARG A 58 1.24 4.67 -1.23
CA ARG A 58 -0.07 5.21 -1.54
C ARG A 58 -0.38 6.40 -0.64
N GLY A 59 -0.59 7.56 -1.26
CA GLY A 59 -1.00 8.81 -0.63
C GLY A 59 -2.47 9.11 -0.94
N TYR A 60 -3.24 9.38 0.09
CA TYR A 60 -4.57 9.94 0.00
C TYR A 60 -4.52 11.40 0.45
N TRP A 61 -4.78 12.31 -0.45
CA TRP A 61 -4.98 13.73 -0.17
C TRP A 61 -6.45 13.97 0.16
N ASP A 62 -6.76 14.44 1.34
CA ASP A 62 -8.14 14.68 1.79
C ASP A 62 -8.65 16.10 1.49
N GLY A 63 -7.82 16.94 0.85
CA GLY A 63 -8.05 18.36 0.60
C GLY A 63 -7.27 19.26 1.55
N GLN A 64 -6.60 18.71 2.57
CA GLN A 64 -5.80 19.45 3.56
C GLN A 64 -4.49 18.75 3.92
N ALA A 65 -4.48 17.44 3.99
CA ALA A 65 -3.33 16.63 4.41
C ALA A 65 -3.19 15.35 3.58
N LEU A 66 -1.97 14.81 3.55
CA LEU A 66 -1.69 13.50 2.98
C LEU A 66 -1.76 12.40 4.05
N TRP A 67 -2.38 11.30 3.69
CA TRP A 67 -2.58 10.14 4.55
C TRP A 67 -2.08 8.86 3.87
N THR A 68 -1.49 7.97 4.65
CA THR A 68 -1.23 6.61 4.18
C THR A 68 -2.54 5.82 4.05
N ARG A 69 -2.48 4.66 3.42
CA ARG A 69 -3.59 3.71 3.36
C ARG A 69 -4.11 3.30 4.76
N GLN A 70 -3.25 3.29 5.77
CA GLN A 70 -3.58 2.91 7.15
C GLN A 70 -4.18 4.08 7.96
N GLY A 71 -4.17 5.29 7.42
CA GLY A 71 -4.66 6.49 8.12
C GLY A 71 -3.58 7.18 8.96
N THR A 72 -2.30 6.89 8.71
CA THR A 72 -1.19 7.64 9.28
C THR A 72 -0.95 8.89 8.45
N ALA A 73 -0.85 10.05 9.11
CA ALA A 73 -0.51 11.30 8.41
C ALA A 73 0.91 11.22 7.82
N ILE A 74 1.06 11.69 6.59
CA ILE A 74 2.36 11.82 5.93
C ILE A 74 2.80 13.27 6.07
N ALA A 75 3.91 13.49 6.78
CA ALA A 75 4.48 14.81 6.98
C ALA A 75 5.16 15.30 5.69
N ALA A 76 4.38 15.92 4.79
CA ALA A 76 4.91 16.53 3.58
C ALA A 76 5.38 17.97 3.85
N PRO A 77 6.44 18.47 3.19
CA PRO A 77 6.79 19.88 3.25
C PRO A 77 5.65 20.76 2.70
N ALA A 78 5.45 21.93 3.27
CA ALA A 78 4.37 22.83 2.84
C ALA A 78 4.42 23.18 1.35
N TRP A 79 5.62 23.33 0.78
CA TRP A 79 5.80 23.62 -0.66
C TRP A 79 5.33 22.48 -1.56
N TYR A 80 5.39 21.21 -1.08
CA TYR A 80 5.05 20.04 -1.89
C TYR A 80 3.54 19.98 -2.20
N THR A 81 2.71 20.34 -1.23
CA THR A 81 1.24 20.34 -1.36
C THR A 81 0.65 21.72 -1.59
N ALA A 82 1.47 22.76 -1.72
CA ALA A 82 1.01 24.13 -1.97
C ALA A 82 0.19 24.20 -3.27
N GLY A 83 -0.98 24.82 -3.21
CA GLY A 83 -1.87 24.97 -4.37
C GLY A 83 -2.61 23.68 -4.80
N TRP A 84 -2.52 22.60 -4.02
CA TRP A 84 -3.34 21.44 -4.30
C TRP A 84 -4.82 21.73 -4.04
N PRO A 85 -5.74 21.16 -4.83
CA PRO A 85 -7.18 21.43 -4.66
C PRO A 85 -7.69 20.88 -3.32
N ALA A 86 -8.75 21.48 -2.82
CA ALA A 86 -9.47 20.98 -1.64
C ALA A 86 -10.21 19.65 -1.92
N THR A 87 -10.32 19.25 -3.19
CA THR A 87 -10.94 17.98 -3.58
C THR A 87 -9.99 16.81 -3.34
N PRO A 88 -10.45 15.72 -2.72
CA PRO A 88 -9.63 14.55 -2.47
C PRO A 88 -9.05 13.93 -3.73
N MET A 89 -7.78 13.51 -3.65
CA MET A 89 -7.06 12.82 -4.70
C MET A 89 -6.35 11.59 -4.15
N GLU A 90 -6.24 10.56 -4.97
CA GLU A 90 -5.40 9.40 -4.68
C GLU A 90 -4.24 9.31 -5.67
N GLY A 91 -3.08 9.00 -5.16
CA GLY A 91 -1.88 8.83 -5.98
C GLY A 91 -0.84 7.98 -5.29
N GLU A 92 0.23 7.69 -6.00
CA GLU A 92 1.40 7.03 -5.47
C GLU A 92 2.53 8.04 -5.28
N LEU A 93 3.04 8.18 -4.05
CA LEU A 93 4.28 8.88 -3.75
C LEU A 93 5.44 7.99 -4.20
N TRP A 94 6.02 8.33 -5.33
CA TRP A 94 6.90 7.46 -6.10
C TRP A 94 8.26 8.09 -6.36
N ALA A 95 9.33 7.37 -6.02
CA ALA A 95 10.71 7.82 -6.19
C ALA A 95 11.39 7.28 -7.47
N GLY A 96 10.65 6.54 -8.30
CA GLY A 96 11.17 5.84 -9.47
C GLY A 96 11.04 4.32 -9.37
N ARG A 97 11.20 3.63 -10.49
CA ARG A 97 11.15 2.16 -10.53
C ARG A 97 12.26 1.56 -9.67
N GLY A 98 11.91 0.52 -8.89
CA GLY A 98 12.85 -0.14 -7.96
C GLY A 98 13.24 0.70 -6.74
N GLN A 99 12.61 1.88 -6.51
CA GLN A 99 12.96 2.80 -5.42
C GLN A 99 11.92 2.82 -4.27
N PHE A 100 11.20 1.73 -4.07
CA PHE A 100 10.19 1.64 -2.99
C PHE A 100 10.78 2.03 -1.62
N ALA A 101 11.93 1.44 -1.25
CA ALA A 101 12.57 1.71 0.05
C ALA A 101 12.89 3.20 0.24
N ARG A 102 13.27 3.89 -0.86
CA ARG A 102 13.50 5.34 -0.82
C ARG A 102 12.21 6.11 -0.58
N ALA A 103 11.15 5.79 -1.31
CA ALA A 103 9.85 6.43 -1.13
C ALA A 103 9.32 6.22 0.30
N GLN A 104 9.42 4.99 0.82
CA GLN A 104 9.03 4.65 2.18
C GLN A 104 9.87 5.41 3.22
N SER A 105 11.19 5.42 3.08
CA SER A 105 12.09 6.15 4.00
C SER A 105 11.78 7.64 4.05
N ILE A 106 11.42 8.26 2.93
CA ILE A 106 11.07 9.69 2.86
C ILE A 106 9.75 9.94 3.57
N THR A 107 8.72 9.16 3.24
CA THR A 107 7.34 9.40 3.68
C THR A 107 7.08 8.98 5.14
N SER A 108 7.93 8.15 5.73
CA SER A 108 7.83 7.72 7.13
C SER A 108 8.46 8.68 8.14
N LYS A 109 9.23 9.68 7.69
CA LYS A 109 9.87 10.66 8.58
C LYS A 109 8.82 11.58 9.22
N ALA A 110 8.90 11.75 10.54
CA ALA A 110 8.05 12.70 11.27
C ALA A 110 8.34 14.16 10.90
N ALA A 111 9.59 14.48 10.57
CA ALA A 111 9.99 15.79 10.06
C ALA A 111 10.46 15.63 8.61
N PRO A 112 9.80 16.30 7.64
CA PRO A 112 10.17 16.18 6.24
C PRO A 112 11.52 16.87 5.97
N VAL A 113 12.27 16.32 5.00
CA VAL A 113 13.52 16.88 4.51
C VAL A 113 13.32 17.29 3.06
N ASP A 114 13.41 18.57 2.75
CA ASP A 114 13.09 19.13 1.43
C ASP A 114 13.84 18.45 0.29
N ALA A 115 15.14 18.19 0.45
CA ALA A 115 15.97 17.52 -0.56
C ALA A 115 15.50 16.10 -0.87
N ASP A 116 14.96 15.38 0.12
CA ASP A 116 14.38 14.04 -0.07
C ASP A 116 13.09 14.13 -0.88
N TRP A 117 12.21 15.07 -0.53
CA TRP A 117 10.92 15.25 -1.19
C TRP A 117 11.00 15.68 -2.64
N GLN A 118 12.08 16.34 -3.05
CA GLN A 118 12.37 16.65 -4.46
C GLN A 118 12.52 15.40 -5.34
N ALA A 119 12.82 14.25 -4.73
CA ALA A 119 12.91 12.97 -5.45
C ALA A 119 11.55 12.28 -5.65
N LEU A 120 10.49 12.73 -4.97
CA LEU A 120 9.16 12.12 -5.04
C LEU A 120 8.29 12.81 -6.08
N ARG A 121 7.56 11.99 -6.85
CA ARG A 121 6.42 12.41 -7.66
C ARG A 121 5.13 11.89 -7.02
N PHE A 122 4.08 12.67 -7.08
CA PHE A 122 2.74 12.22 -6.74
C PHE A 122 2.02 11.82 -8.03
N MET A 123 1.97 10.51 -8.29
CA MET A 123 1.36 9.93 -9.48
C MET A 123 -0.12 9.73 -9.22
N VAL A 124 -0.94 10.73 -9.57
CA VAL A 124 -2.39 10.74 -9.30
C VAL A 124 -3.07 9.71 -10.19
N PHE A 125 -3.82 8.80 -9.61
CA PHE A 125 -4.51 7.73 -10.33
C PHE A 125 -6.03 7.68 -10.11
N ASP A 126 -6.56 8.36 -9.07
CA ASP A 126 -8.01 8.50 -8.87
C ASP A 126 -8.39 9.81 -8.17
N ALA A 127 -9.67 10.21 -8.30
CA ALA A 127 -10.28 11.38 -7.69
C ALA A 127 -11.58 10.96 -6.99
N PRO A 128 -11.51 10.39 -5.77
CA PRO A 128 -12.59 9.63 -5.12
C PRO A 128 -13.87 10.43 -4.86
N ALA A 129 -13.76 11.75 -4.65
CA ALA A 129 -14.92 12.62 -4.42
C ALA A 129 -15.57 13.13 -5.73
N THR A 130 -14.94 12.89 -6.88
CA THR A 130 -15.52 13.26 -8.17
C THR A 130 -16.58 12.23 -8.56
N PRO A 131 -17.84 12.63 -8.79
CA PRO A 131 -18.88 11.71 -9.22
C PRO A 131 -18.64 11.17 -10.62
N GLY A 132 -19.31 10.05 -10.93
CA GLY A 132 -19.28 9.45 -12.25
C GLY A 132 -18.33 8.25 -12.39
N SER A 133 -18.17 7.81 -13.61
CA SER A 133 -17.35 6.66 -14.01
C SER A 133 -15.86 6.95 -13.86
N PHE A 134 -15.04 5.90 -13.87
CA PHE A 134 -13.58 6.08 -13.88
C PHE A 134 -13.09 6.92 -15.08
N SER A 135 -13.71 6.75 -16.25
CA SER A 135 -13.38 7.56 -17.43
C SER A 135 -13.62 9.06 -17.21
N GLU A 136 -14.71 9.43 -16.53
CA GLU A 136 -14.99 10.83 -16.18
C GLU A 136 -14.03 11.35 -15.11
N ARG A 137 -13.69 10.52 -14.12
CA ARG A 137 -12.69 10.89 -13.12
C ARG A 137 -11.29 11.11 -13.70
N LEU A 138 -10.90 10.38 -14.77
CA LEU A 138 -9.64 10.66 -15.47
C LEU A 138 -9.59 12.08 -16.06
N GLN A 139 -10.71 12.59 -16.56
CA GLN A 139 -10.79 13.98 -17.05
C GLN A 139 -10.61 14.98 -15.91
N ALA A 140 -11.24 14.71 -14.75
CA ALA A 140 -11.08 15.53 -13.56
C ALA A 140 -9.62 15.52 -13.06
N ILE A 141 -8.97 14.35 -13.03
CA ILE A 141 -7.54 14.23 -12.66
C ILE A 141 -6.67 15.09 -13.58
N ALA A 142 -6.89 15.02 -14.90
CA ALA A 142 -6.13 15.84 -15.86
C ALA A 142 -6.30 17.34 -15.59
N GLN A 143 -7.52 17.78 -15.29
CA GLN A 143 -7.82 19.17 -14.93
C GLN A 143 -7.14 19.58 -13.62
N PHE A 144 -7.17 18.73 -12.59
CA PHE A 144 -6.52 18.99 -11.30
C PHE A 144 -5.00 19.14 -11.46
N VAL A 145 -4.37 18.21 -12.17
CA VAL A 145 -2.93 18.24 -12.40
C VAL A 145 -2.52 19.48 -13.20
N ALA A 146 -3.31 19.85 -14.21
CA ALA A 146 -3.08 21.08 -14.99
C ALA A 146 -3.23 22.34 -14.15
N ALA A 147 -4.18 22.37 -13.21
CA ALA A 147 -4.40 23.52 -12.32
C ALA A 147 -3.28 23.67 -11.27
N VAL A 148 -2.75 22.55 -10.76
CA VAL A 148 -1.66 22.53 -9.76
C VAL A 148 -0.34 23.05 -10.35
N GLN A 149 -0.05 22.81 -11.61
CA GLN A 149 1.14 23.27 -12.36
C GLN A 149 2.48 22.94 -11.67
N GLN A 150 2.54 21.86 -10.92
CA GLN A 150 3.76 21.41 -10.24
C GLN A 150 4.33 20.17 -10.92
N PRO A 151 5.63 20.15 -11.29
CA PRO A 151 6.21 19.07 -12.09
C PRO A 151 6.24 17.71 -11.38
N TRP A 152 6.17 17.71 -10.06
CA TRP A 152 6.10 16.47 -9.27
C TRP A 152 4.69 15.93 -9.10
N VAL A 153 3.63 16.67 -9.46
CA VAL A 153 2.24 16.17 -9.48
C VAL A 153 1.88 15.81 -10.91
N GLN A 154 1.66 14.53 -11.15
CA GLN A 154 1.46 14.00 -12.49
C GLN A 154 0.25 13.07 -12.53
N ALA A 155 -0.57 13.18 -13.56
CA ALA A 155 -1.60 12.19 -13.82
C ALA A 155 -0.93 10.87 -14.24
N THR A 156 -1.35 9.76 -13.64
CA THR A 156 -0.91 8.42 -14.07
C THR A 156 -1.33 8.18 -15.51
N PRO A 157 -0.39 7.93 -16.45
CA PRO A 157 -0.72 7.62 -17.83
C PRO A 157 -1.65 6.40 -17.93
N GLN A 158 -2.70 6.53 -18.72
CA GLN A 158 -3.70 5.49 -18.93
C GLN A 158 -3.79 5.17 -20.41
N TRP A 159 -3.96 3.88 -20.73
CA TRP A 159 -4.17 3.44 -22.12
C TRP A 159 -5.21 2.31 -22.18
N ARG A 160 -5.55 1.87 -23.39
CA ARG A 160 -6.45 0.74 -23.62
C ARG A 160 -5.69 -0.42 -24.25
N GLU A 161 -6.06 -1.63 -23.88
CA GLU A 161 -5.62 -2.85 -24.54
C GLU A 161 -6.81 -3.60 -25.13
N THR A 162 -6.58 -4.27 -26.22
CA THR A 162 -7.63 -4.99 -26.97
C THR A 162 -7.57 -6.49 -26.74
N ASP A 163 -6.39 -7.02 -26.40
CA ASP A 163 -6.18 -8.45 -26.21
C ASP A 163 -5.18 -8.75 -25.10
N GLU A 164 -5.29 -9.96 -24.58
CA GLU A 164 -4.49 -10.41 -23.43
C GLU A 164 -2.99 -10.58 -23.78
N ALA A 165 -2.67 -10.94 -25.04
CA ALA A 165 -1.28 -11.11 -25.45
C ALA A 165 -0.53 -9.77 -25.41
N ARG A 166 -1.17 -8.68 -25.85
CA ARG A 166 -0.63 -7.31 -25.75
C ARG A 166 -0.53 -6.86 -24.30
N LEU A 167 -1.57 -7.08 -23.49
CA LEU A 167 -1.55 -6.77 -22.05
C LEU A 167 -0.37 -7.45 -21.37
N MET A 168 -0.17 -8.74 -21.61
CA MET A 168 0.95 -9.50 -21.04
C MET A 168 2.32 -9.04 -21.59
N ALA A 169 2.39 -8.64 -22.85
CA ALA A 169 3.61 -8.09 -23.43
C ALA A 169 4.00 -6.75 -22.78
N GLN A 170 3.03 -5.87 -22.55
CA GLN A 170 3.24 -4.61 -21.85
C GLN A 170 3.65 -4.86 -20.39
N MET A 171 2.99 -5.76 -19.68
CA MET A 171 3.38 -6.15 -18.31
C MET A 171 4.84 -6.63 -18.28
N ARG A 172 5.22 -7.55 -19.16
CA ARG A 172 6.61 -8.02 -19.23
C ARG A 172 7.61 -6.93 -19.56
N ARG A 173 7.26 -5.96 -20.43
CA ARG A 173 8.10 -4.83 -20.77
C ARG A 173 8.35 -3.96 -19.54
N ILE A 174 7.28 -3.52 -18.85
CA ILE A 174 7.37 -2.69 -17.65
C ILE A 174 8.21 -3.38 -16.56
N VAL A 175 8.01 -4.68 -16.36
CA VAL A 175 8.78 -5.46 -15.37
C VAL A 175 10.26 -5.56 -15.74
N ARG A 176 10.61 -5.78 -17.02
CA ARG A 176 12.01 -5.77 -17.46
C ARG A 176 12.67 -4.40 -17.24
N GLU A 177 11.90 -3.32 -17.33
CA GLU A 177 12.36 -1.95 -17.08
C GLU A 177 12.35 -1.58 -15.58
N GLY A 178 12.13 -2.57 -14.68
CA GLY A 178 12.16 -2.40 -13.24
C GLY A 178 10.83 -1.97 -12.59
N GLY A 179 9.73 -1.90 -13.35
CA GLY A 179 8.39 -1.64 -12.83
C GLY A 179 7.78 -2.86 -12.15
N GLU A 180 6.69 -2.69 -11.41
CA GLU A 180 6.04 -3.75 -10.63
C GLU A 180 5.04 -4.57 -11.45
N GLY A 181 4.33 -3.95 -12.38
CA GLY A 181 3.27 -4.56 -13.18
C GLY A 181 2.25 -3.55 -13.67
N LEU A 182 1.00 -3.97 -13.81
CA LEU A 182 -0.09 -3.16 -14.33
C LEU A 182 -1.27 -3.08 -13.34
N MET A 183 -2.03 -1.99 -13.46
CA MET A 183 -3.35 -1.82 -12.89
C MET A 183 -4.37 -1.75 -14.02
N LEU A 184 -5.54 -2.34 -13.80
CA LEU A 184 -6.69 -2.24 -14.70
C LEU A 184 -7.87 -1.65 -13.92
N HIS A 185 -8.47 -0.58 -14.44
CA HIS A 185 -9.68 0.04 -13.88
C HIS A 185 -10.82 -0.07 -14.88
N LYS A 186 -11.94 -0.63 -14.45
CA LYS A 186 -13.14 -0.69 -15.30
C LYS A 186 -13.62 0.72 -15.63
N ALA A 187 -13.73 1.03 -16.92
CA ALA A 187 -14.00 2.37 -17.42
C ALA A 187 -15.30 2.99 -16.90
N SER A 188 -16.34 2.15 -16.78
CA SER A 188 -17.68 2.55 -16.32
C SER A 188 -17.85 2.55 -14.80
N ALA A 189 -16.83 2.13 -14.02
CA ALA A 189 -16.98 1.94 -12.60
C ALA A 189 -17.01 3.27 -11.83
N VAL A 190 -18.02 3.41 -10.97
CA VAL A 190 -18.11 4.48 -9.96
C VAL A 190 -17.16 4.16 -8.82
N TYR A 191 -16.54 5.19 -8.22
CA TYR A 191 -15.66 4.99 -7.06
C TYR A 191 -16.41 4.37 -5.89
N ARG A 192 -15.81 3.35 -5.29
CA ARG A 192 -16.30 2.72 -4.05
C ARG A 192 -15.15 2.25 -3.19
N SER A 193 -15.30 2.32 -1.89
CA SER A 193 -14.32 1.76 -0.96
C SER A 193 -14.38 0.23 -0.94
N GLY A 194 -13.30 -0.37 -0.42
CA GLY A 194 -13.22 -1.83 -0.29
C GLY A 194 -12.71 -2.53 -1.56
N ARG A 195 -12.78 -3.86 -1.54
CA ARG A 195 -12.24 -4.71 -2.61
C ARG A 195 -13.32 -5.03 -3.64
N SER A 196 -13.05 -4.75 -4.91
CA SER A 196 -13.97 -5.09 -6.01
C SER A 196 -13.22 -5.56 -7.26
N GLY A 197 -13.93 -6.24 -8.16
CA GLY A 197 -13.42 -6.65 -9.46
C GLY A 197 -13.28 -5.51 -10.49
N ASP A 198 -13.66 -4.30 -10.14
CA ASP A 198 -13.53 -3.15 -11.05
C ASP A 198 -12.14 -2.54 -11.06
N VAL A 199 -11.33 -2.84 -10.03
CA VAL A 199 -9.90 -2.50 -9.98
C VAL A 199 -9.09 -3.76 -9.81
N LEU A 200 -8.17 -4.01 -10.74
CA LEU A 200 -7.39 -5.22 -10.80
C LEU A 200 -5.89 -4.90 -10.86
N LYS A 201 -5.09 -5.77 -10.26
CA LYS A 201 -3.62 -5.73 -10.34
C LYS A 201 -3.11 -6.93 -11.11
N LEU A 202 -2.21 -6.70 -12.06
CA LEU A 202 -1.51 -7.72 -12.83
C LEU A 202 -0.01 -7.60 -12.56
N LYS A 203 0.57 -8.63 -11.93
CA LYS A 203 2.00 -8.70 -11.58
C LYS A 203 2.59 -10.03 -12.04
N PRO A 204 3.92 -10.08 -12.33
CA PRO A 204 4.58 -11.33 -12.70
C PRO A 204 4.72 -12.29 -11.51
N HIS A 205 4.71 -11.72 -10.30
CA HIS A 205 4.78 -12.44 -9.03
C HIS A 205 3.71 -11.94 -8.09
N GLU A 206 3.26 -12.80 -7.21
CA GLU A 206 2.49 -12.42 -6.03
C GLU A 206 3.46 -12.14 -4.89
N ASP A 207 3.09 -11.26 -3.99
CA ASP A 207 3.77 -11.02 -2.73
C ASP A 207 2.82 -11.33 -1.58
N ALA A 208 3.38 -11.83 -0.49
CA ALA A 208 2.69 -12.04 0.77
C ALA A 208 3.66 -11.83 1.93
N GLU A 209 3.10 -11.76 3.13
CA GLU A 209 3.85 -11.59 4.36
C GLU A 209 3.89 -12.90 5.15
N ALA A 210 5.03 -13.09 5.84
CA ALA A 210 5.20 -14.18 6.78
C ALA A 210 6.04 -13.73 7.97
N GLN A 211 5.73 -14.29 9.15
CA GLN A 211 6.50 -14.05 10.35
C GLN A 211 7.67 -15.02 10.42
N VAL A 212 8.85 -14.53 10.78
CA VAL A 212 10.04 -15.36 11.00
C VAL A 212 9.88 -16.11 12.32
N LEU A 213 9.92 -17.44 12.26
CA LEU A 213 9.81 -18.33 13.41
C LEU A 213 11.18 -18.89 13.84
N GLY A 214 12.17 -18.87 12.94
CA GLY A 214 13.48 -19.44 13.18
C GLY A 214 14.30 -19.58 11.90
N TYR A 215 15.41 -20.31 11.97
CA TYR A 215 16.35 -20.46 10.88
C TYR A 215 16.67 -21.94 10.62
N ALA A 216 16.80 -22.29 9.36
CA ALA A 216 17.38 -23.57 8.94
C ALA A 216 18.87 -23.34 8.60
N PRO A 217 19.78 -24.28 8.96
CA PRO A 217 21.21 -24.16 8.67
C PRO A 217 21.47 -24.18 7.17
N GLY A 218 22.48 -23.42 6.75
CA GLY A 218 23.00 -23.43 5.38
C GLY A 218 23.78 -24.71 5.09
N ARG A 219 23.97 -24.98 3.78
CA ARG A 219 24.77 -26.10 3.27
C ARG A 219 25.70 -25.61 2.17
N GLY A 220 26.82 -26.32 1.98
CA GLY A 220 27.81 -25.98 0.95
C GLY A 220 28.37 -24.57 1.18
N LYS A 221 28.29 -23.68 0.20
CA LYS A 221 28.82 -22.30 0.32
C LYS A 221 28.18 -21.46 1.45
N TYR A 222 27.07 -21.93 2.00
CA TYR A 222 26.36 -21.26 3.10
C TYR A 222 26.54 -21.96 4.45
N GLU A 223 27.49 -22.88 4.57
CA GLU A 223 27.82 -23.51 5.85
C GLU A 223 28.20 -22.48 6.90
N GLY A 224 27.68 -22.61 8.11
CA GLY A 224 27.83 -21.59 9.17
C GLY A 224 26.93 -20.36 9.05
N MET A 225 26.08 -20.28 8.02
CA MET A 225 25.12 -19.18 7.81
C MET A 225 23.68 -19.73 7.77
N THR A 226 22.70 -18.81 7.76
CA THR A 226 21.29 -19.15 7.55
C THR A 226 21.05 -19.66 6.13
N GLY A 227 20.59 -20.91 5.99
CA GLY A 227 20.20 -21.50 4.72
C GLY A 227 18.82 -21.04 4.27
N ALA A 228 17.86 -20.97 5.21
CA ALA A 228 16.50 -20.47 4.97
C ALA A 228 15.91 -19.93 6.26
N LEU A 229 14.99 -18.97 6.13
CA LEU A 229 14.08 -18.57 7.20
C LEU A 229 12.98 -19.63 7.32
N LEU A 230 12.65 -20.02 8.54
CA LEU A 230 11.43 -20.76 8.85
C LEU A 230 10.35 -19.72 9.08
N VAL A 231 9.30 -19.71 8.29
CA VAL A 231 8.31 -18.63 8.32
C VAL A 231 6.89 -19.17 8.33
N ARG A 232 5.97 -18.36 8.90
CA ARG A 232 4.52 -18.62 8.92
C ARG A 232 3.77 -17.46 8.26
N THR A 233 2.92 -17.75 7.29
CA THR A 233 2.04 -16.77 6.67
C THR A 233 0.95 -16.31 7.64
N VAL A 234 0.25 -15.22 7.32
CA VAL A 234 -0.92 -14.74 8.07
C VAL A 234 -2.00 -15.82 8.20
N ASP A 235 -2.14 -16.67 7.17
CA ASP A 235 -3.11 -17.77 7.13
C ASP A 235 -2.61 -19.05 7.87
N GLY A 236 -1.47 -18.96 8.57
CA GLY A 236 -0.94 -20.07 9.38
C GLY A 236 -0.15 -21.11 8.60
N ILE A 237 0.23 -20.86 7.36
CA ILE A 237 0.99 -21.82 6.52
C ILE A 237 2.49 -21.70 6.81
N ASP A 238 3.09 -22.80 7.28
CA ASP A 238 4.53 -22.88 7.55
C ASP A 238 5.30 -23.36 6.32
N PHE A 239 6.40 -22.66 6.01
CA PHE A 239 7.32 -23.08 4.95
C PHE A 239 8.75 -22.54 5.16
N LYS A 240 9.68 -23.00 4.31
CA LYS A 240 11.07 -22.54 4.29
C LYS A 240 11.27 -21.50 3.20
N LEU A 241 11.76 -20.34 3.56
CA LEU A 241 12.06 -19.24 2.64
C LEU A 241 13.59 -19.11 2.50
N GLY A 242 14.15 -19.83 1.53
CA GLY A 242 15.61 -19.91 1.34
C GLY A 242 16.15 -19.11 0.16
N SER A 243 15.29 -18.79 -0.82
CA SER A 243 15.65 -17.97 -1.98
C SER A 243 15.54 -16.48 -1.66
N GLY A 244 16.31 -15.62 -2.35
CA GLY A 244 16.23 -14.17 -2.26
C GLY A 244 17.04 -13.52 -1.13
N LEU A 245 17.59 -14.30 -0.20
CA LEU A 245 18.47 -13.79 0.84
C LEU A 245 19.86 -13.51 0.27
N SER A 246 20.38 -12.32 0.50
CA SER A 246 21.78 -11.98 0.23
C SER A 246 22.73 -12.68 1.22
N ASP A 247 24.02 -12.73 0.91
CA ASP A 247 25.01 -13.29 1.81
C ASP A 247 25.12 -12.52 3.14
N ALA A 248 24.87 -11.21 3.13
CA ALA A 248 24.78 -10.41 4.35
C ALA A 248 23.59 -10.83 5.20
N GLN A 249 22.40 -10.97 4.61
CA GLN A 249 21.18 -11.42 5.30
C GLN A 249 21.25 -12.89 5.75
N ARG A 250 22.16 -13.68 5.20
CA ARG A 250 22.40 -15.05 5.70
C ARG A 250 23.30 -15.05 6.93
N ARG A 251 24.22 -14.09 7.06
CA ARG A 251 25.06 -13.93 8.25
C ARG A 251 24.31 -13.25 9.38
N ASP A 252 23.47 -12.26 9.05
CA ASP A 252 22.65 -11.51 9.99
C ASP A 252 21.20 -11.52 9.48
N PRO A 253 20.45 -12.61 9.78
CA PRO A 253 19.10 -12.80 9.25
C PRO A 253 18.08 -11.92 9.97
N PRO A 254 16.94 -11.61 9.31
CA PRO A 254 15.82 -10.94 9.95
C PRO A 254 15.46 -11.60 11.27
N ALA A 255 15.26 -10.82 12.33
CA ALA A 255 15.03 -11.30 13.69
C ALA A 255 13.82 -12.23 13.78
N ILE A 256 13.86 -13.22 14.67
CA ILE A 256 12.70 -14.06 14.99
C ILE A 256 11.58 -13.16 15.51
N GLY A 257 10.36 -13.38 15.04
CA GLY A 257 9.18 -12.55 15.31
C GLY A 257 8.98 -11.39 14.34
N SER A 258 10.00 -10.99 13.55
CA SER A 258 9.84 -9.97 12.53
C SER A 258 8.99 -10.47 11.36
N TRP A 259 8.34 -9.52 10.68
CA TRP A 259 7.58 -9.81 9.45
C TRP A 259 8.46 -9.55 8.23
N VAL A 260 8.36 -10.46 7.26
CA VAL A 260 9.06 -10.37 5.97
C VAL A 260 8.06 -10.44 4.84
N THR A 261 8.29 -9.68 3.78
CA THR A 261 7.58 -9.83 2.52
C THR A 261 8.37 -10.78 1.63
N PHE A 262 7.68 -11.73 1.01
CA PHE A 262 8.24 -12.65 0.02
C PHE A 262 7.42 -12.63 -1.26
N ARG A 263 8.06 -12.96 -2.38
CA ARG A 263 7.43 -13.11 -3.69
C ARG A 263 7.26 -14.59 -4.02
N TYR A 264 6.18 -14.93 -4.72
CA TYR A 264 5.90 -16.31 -5.11
C TYR A 264 5.10 -16.38 -6.43
N ARG A 265 5.01 -17.56 -7.03
CA ARG A 265 4.31 -17.78 -8.31
C ARG A 265 3.17 -18.78 -8.14
N GLY A 266 2.09 -18.37 -7.49
CA GLY A 266 0.95 -19.23 -7.19
C GLY A 266 1.19 -20.16 -6.00
N LEU A 267 0.20 -20.99 -5.68
CA LEU A 267 0.20 -21.87 -4.52
C LEU A 267 0.22 -23.34 -4.97
N HIS A 268 0.74 -24.22 -4.12
CA HIS A 268 0.48 -25.65 -4.16
C HIS A 268 -0.93 -25.94 -3.61
N ASP A 269 -1.46 -27.13 -3.86
CA ASP A 269 -2.76 -27.58 -3.31
C ASP A 269 -2.80 -27.52 -1.78
N SER A 270 -1.64 -27.64 -1.12
CA SER A 270 -1.48 -27.47 0.32
C SER A 270 -1.49 -26.01 0.80
N GLY A 271 -1.72 -25.04 -0.07
CA GLY A 271 -1.64 -23.60 0.23
C GLY A 271 -0.21 -23.04 0.32
N LYS A 272 0.83 -23.88 0.23
CA LYS A 272 2.23 -23.42 0.31
C LYS A 272 2.62 -22.61 -0.94
N PRO A 273 3.32 -21.48 -0.78
CA PRO A 273 3.79 -20.66 -1.90
C PRO A 273 4.78 -21.44 -2.80
N ARG A 274 4.57 -21.36 -4.12
CA ARG A 274 5.49 -21.93 -5.13
C ARG A 274 6.58 -20.93 -5.46
N PHE A 275 7.84 -21.38 -5.54
CA PHE A 275 9.00 -20.55 -5.88
C PHE A 275 9.13 -19.30 -4.99
N ALA A 276 8.84 -19.44 -3.70
CA ALA A 276 8.93 -18.37 -2.75
C ALA A 276 10.37 -17.82 -2.67
N SER A 277 10.49 -16.49 -2.70
CA SER A 277 11.76 -15.77 -2.64
C SER A 277 11.62 -14.57 -1.70
N PHE A 278 12.51 -14.45 -0.74
CA PHE A 278 12.58 -13.31 0.16
C PHE A 278 12.73 -12.01 -0.64
N TRP A 279 12.01 -10.98 -0.24
CA TRP A 279 12.10 -9.68 -0.88
C TRP A 279 12.62 -8.62 0.08
N ARG A 280 11.98 -8.44 1.25
CA ARG A 280 12.39 -7.44 2.24
C ARG A 280 11.89 -7.77 3.65
N VAL A 281 12.51 -7.16 4.65
CA VAL A 281 11.92 -7.05 6.00
C VAL A 281 10.80 -6.03 5.96
N ARG A 282 9.74 -6.26 6.70
CA ARG A 282 8.64 -5.33 6.85
C ARG A 282 8.84 -4.51 8.13
N GLU A 283 9.05 -3.21 7.98
CA GLU A 283 9.27 -2.29 9.10
C GLU A 283 7.96 -1.92 9.82
N GLU A 284 6.81 -2.08 9.16
CA GLU A 284 5.49 -1.65 9.64
C GLU A 284 4.81 -2.66 10.60
N GLY A 285 5.50 -3.68 11.08
CA GLY A 285 4.94 -4.72 11.95
C GLY A 285 3.97 -5.66 11.23
N MET A 286 3.04 -6.27 11.98
CA MET A 286 2.10 -7.26 11.47
C MET A 286 1.16 -6.68 10.40
N PRO A 287 1.02 -7.31 9.22
CA PRO A 287 0.01 -6.90 8.26
C PRO A 287 -1.40 -7.07 8.86
N PRO A 288 -2.37 -6.24 8.51
CA PRO A 288 -3.76 -6.46 8.92
C PRO A 288 -4.22 -7.84 8.43
N SER A 289 -4.84 -8.62 9.33
CA SER A 289 -5.39 -9.93 8.99
C SER A 289 -6.46 -9.79 7.90
N PRO A 290 -6.48 -10.65 6.87
CA PRO A 290 -7.58 -10.67 5.90
C PRO A 290 -8.96 -10.85 6.56
N ALA A 291 -9.03 -11.57 7.68
CA ALA A 291 -10.26 -11.78 8.45
C ALA A 291 -10.78 -10.48 9.11
N ALA A 292 -9.91 -9.52 9.43
CA ALA A 292 -10.32 -8.24 9.99
C ALA A 292 -10.93 -7.30 8.93
N GLU A 293 -10.60 -7.50 7.65
CA GLU A 293 -11.21 -6.74 6.54
C GLU A 293 -12.65 -7.19 6.22
N VAL A 294 -12.99 -8.45 6.51
CA VAL A 294 -14.36 -8.99 6.25
C VAL A 294 -15.32 -8.63 7.38
N ALA A 295 -14.84 -8.46 8.61
CA ALA A 295 -15.69 -8.16 9.77
C ALA A 295 -16.08 -6.67 9.91
N SER A 296 -15.57 -5.78 9.07
CA SER A 296 -15.85 -4.34 9.10
C SER A 296 -16.78 -3.85 7.99
N THR A 297 -17.53 -4.75 7.35
CA THR A 297 -18.59 -4.36 6.39
C THR A 297 -19.93 -4.44 7.12
N PRO A 298 -20.61 -3.30 7.38
CA PRO A 298 -21.98 -3.27 7.88
C PRO A 298 -22.99 -3.75 6.85
#